data_08d98f0aa1d2d03b1d33ecb2c85b6a3a
#
_entry.id   08d98f0aa1d2d03b1d33ecb2c85b6a3a
#
_cell.length_a   1.000
_cell.length_b   1.000
_cell.length_c   1.000
_cell.angle_alpha   90.00
_cell.angle_beta   90.00
_cell.angle_gamma   90.00
#
_symmetry.space_group_name_H-M   'P 1'
#
loop_
_entity.id
_entity.type
_entity.pdbx_description
1 polymer ?
#
loop_
_entity_poly.entity_id
_entity_poly.type
_entity_poly.pdbx_seq_one_letter_code
_entity_poly.pdbx_strand_id
1 'polypeptide(L)'
;MWEERYAGSRDYVFGTAPAQFLRDHLDRLIPGQTALAVADGEGRNSVFMAERGMQVTALEFAPTAISRAKDLAAERSVTVDFRQCDILRDPWPDAHFDVVAGIFIQFVGPDERTLQFERMQAATKPGGIAMLHGYTPKQLEHGTGGPPFVENLYTPEMLRSAFSGWEIETLDAYEREVQEGRGHSGMSALIDLIARKPIE
;
A
#
# COMPACT_ATOMS: atom_id res chain seq x y z
N MET A 1 -0.90 -0.66 19.18
CA MET A 1 -0.95 0.61 18.40
C MET A 1 -1.94 0.51 17.22
N TRP A 2 -1.68 -0.22 16.11
CA TRP A 2 -2.65 -0.31 14.99
C TRP A 2 -3.91 -1.08 15.36
N GLU A 3 -3.80 -2.26 15.99
CA GLU A 3 -4.95 -3.02 16.47
C GLU A 3 -5.83 -2.19 17.41
N GLU A 4 -5.25 -1.47 18.36
CA GLU A 4 -5.99 -0.59 19.27
C GLU A 4 -6.71 0.54 18.52
N ARG A 5 -6.09 1.08 17.46
CA ARG A 5 -6.71 2.12 16.62
C ARG A 5 -7.93 1.57 15.88
N TYR A 6 -7.82 0.37 15.30
CA TYR A 6 -8.95 -0.26 14.64
C TYR A 6 -10.02 -0.68 15.64
N ALA A 7 -9.68 -1.35 16.73
CA ALA A 7 -10.62 -1.78 17.75
C ALA A 7 -11.35 -0.60 18.43
N GLY A 8 -10.70 0.55 18.56
CA GLY A 8 -11.27 1.78 19.14
C GLY A 8 -12.24 2.54 18.23
N SER A 9 -12.36 2.17 16.95
CA SER A 9 -13.29 2.78 16.00
C SER A 9 -14.50 1.86 15.77
N ARG A 10 -15.71 2.43 15.60
CA ARG A 10 -16.88 1.69 15.13
C ARG A 10 -16.96 1.62 13.62
N ASP A 11 -16.43 2.63 12.94
CA ASP A 11 -16.44 2.78 11.48
C ASP A 11 -15.07 2.44 10.90
N TYR A 12 -15.00 2.23 9.60
CA TYR A 12 -13.73 2.12 8.87
C TYR A 12 -12.90 3.38 9.04
N VAL A 13 -11.67 3.22 9.54
CA VAL A 13 -10.78 4.34 9.88
C VAL A 13 -10.39 5.16 8.64
N PHE A 14 -10.15 4.45 7.53
CA PHE A 14 -9.76 5.04 6.24
C PHE A 14 -10.87 4.97 5.18
N GLY A 15 -12.11 4.67 5.60
CA GLY A 15 -13.23 4.47 4.69
C GLY A 15 -13.13 3.18 3.88
N THR A 16 -14.09 2.99 2.96
CA THR A 16 -14.18 1.78 2.12
C THR A 16 -13.83 2.04 0.65
N ALA A 17 -13.63 3.29 0.27
CA ALA A 17 -13.17 3.65 -1.07
C ALA A 17 -11.65 3.41 -1.21
N PRO A 18 -11.17 2.86 -2.34
CA PRO A 18 -9.74 2.67 -2.56
C PRO A 18 -9.00 4.00 -2.59
N ALA A 19 -7.70 3.96 -2.34
CA ALA A 19 -6.84 5.11 -2.54
C ALA A 19 -6.97 5.64 -3.96
N GLN A 20 -6.99 6.96 -4.12
CA GLN A 20 -7.13 7.59 -5.43
C GLN A 20 -5.98 7.18 -6.37
N PHE A 21 -4.80 6.93 -5.83
CA PHE A 21 -3.66 6.37 -6.55
C PHE A 21 -4.01 5.11 -7.37
N LEU A 22 -4.75 4.15 -6.81
CA LEU A 22 -5.16 2.96 -7.56
C LEU A 22 -6.17 3.28 -8.66
N ARG A 23 -7.03 4.27 -8.46
CA ARG A 23 -7.98 4.74 -9.49
C ARG A 23 -7.28 5.46 -10.62
N ASP A 24 -6.24 6.22 -10.32
CA ASP A 24 -5.47 6.97 -11.31
C ASP A 24 -4.62 6.03 -12.19
N HIS A 25 -4.35 4.79 -11.70
CA HIS A 25 -3.52 3.78 -12.37
C HIS A 25 -4.26 2.48 -12.67
N LEU A 26 -5.52 2.56 -13.10
CA LEU A 26 -6.36 1.40 -13.44
C LEU A 26 -5.78 0.51 -14.54
N ASP A 27 -5.02 1.09 -15.45
CA ASP A 27 -4.31 0.40 -16.53
C ASP A 27 -3.24 -0.59 -16.03
N ARG A 28 -2.86 -0.48 -14.77
CA ARG A 28 -1.92 -1.39 -14.10
C ARG A 28 -2.59 -2.57 -13.38
N LEU A 29 -3.90 -2.51 -13.21
CA LEU A 29 -4.70 -3.53 -12.52
C LEU A 29 -5.37 -4.45 -13.54
N ILE A 30 -4.61 -5.42 -14.03
CA ILE A 30 -5.04 -6.30 -15.15
C ILE A 30 -5.80 -7.50 -14.60
N PRO A 31 -7.05 -7.78 -15.05
CA PRO A 31 -7.81 -8.95 -14.64
C PRO A 31 -7.03 -10.25 -14.85
N GLY A 32 -7.12 -11.18 -13.89
CA GLY A 32 -6.42 -12.47 -13.91
C GLY A 32 -4.99 -12.44 -13.38
N GLN A 33 -4.35 -11.29 -13.25
CA GLN A 33 -3.06 -11.16 -12.63
C GLN A 33 -3.15 -11.32 -11.10
N THR A 34 -2.02 -11.69 -10.48
CA THR A 34 -1.87 -11.80 -9.02
C THR A 34 -1.41 -10.49 -8.40
N ALA A 35 -1.99 -10.10 -7.26
CA ALA A 35 -1.61 -8.91 -6.53
C ALA A 35 -1.36 -9.20 -5.05
N LEU A 36 -0.39 -8.50 -4.46
CA LEU A 36 -0.13 -8.46 -3.03
C LEU A 36 -0.41 -7.04 -2.51
N ALA A 37 -1.34 -6.92 -1.55
CA ALA A 37 -1.55 -5.72 -0.77
C ALA A 37 -0.77 -5.82 0.55
N VAL A 38 0.17 -4.91 0.77
CA VAL A 38 1.07 -4.91 1.93
C VAL A 38 0.51 -4.00 3.01
N ALA A 39 0.35 -4.52 4.23
CA ALA A 39 -0.25 -3.80 5.36
C ALA A 39 -1.58 -3.14 4.97
N ASP A 40 -2.50 -3.96 4.46
CA ASP A 40 -3.72 -3.55 3.75
C ASP A 40 -4.75 -2.85 4.63
N GLY A 41 -4.64 -3.02 5.95
CA GLY A 41 -5.61 -2.48 6.90
C GLY A 41 -6.98 -3.13 6.75
N GLU A 42 -8.01 -2.30 6.61
CA GLU A 42 -9.42 -2.73 6.56
C GLU A 42 -9.89 -3.13 5.15
N GLY A 43 -8.98 -3.42 4.21
CA GLY A 43 -9.30 -4.06 2.94
C GLY A 43 -9.68 -3.15 1.78
N ARG A 44 -9.72 -1.83 1.94
CA ARG A 44 -10.23 -0.92 0.90
C ARG A 44 -9.49 -1.02 -0.44
N ASN A 45 -8.18 -1.30 -0.41
CA ASN A 45 -7.34 -1.40 -1.60
C ASN A 45 -7.35 -2.81 -2.18
N SER A 46 -7.19 -3.84 -1.36
CA SER A 46 -7.22 -5.25 -1.80
C SER A 46 -8.58 -5.64 -2.39
N VAL A 47 -9.67 -5.23 -1.74
CA VAL A 47 -11.03 -5.46 -2.25
C VAL A 47 -11.23 -4.78 -3.60
N PHE A 48 -10.77 -3.54 -3.75
CA PHE A 48 -10.84 -2.86 -5.05
C PHE A 48 -10.04 -3.57 -6.15
N MET A 49 -8.82 -4.02 -5.87
CA MET A 49 -8.04 -4.81 -6.83
C MET A 49 -8.76 -6.11 -7.20
N ALA A 50 -9.44 -6.77 -6.25
CA ALA A 50 -10.26 -7.95 -6.53
C ALA A 50 -11.51 -7.61 -7.36
N GLU A 51 -12.18 -6.47 -7.13
CA GLU A 51 -13.26 -5.96 -8.00
C GLU A 51 -12.79 -5.74 -9.45
N ARG A 52 -11.49 -5.46 -9.65
CA ARG A 52 -10.87 -5.37 -10.98
C ARG A 52 -10.54 -6.73 -11.60
N GLY A 53 -10.89 -7.83 -10.91
CA GLY A 53 -10.68 -9.20 -11.40
C GLY A 53 -9.29 -9.76 -11.13
N MET A 54 -8.50 -9.14 -10.25
CA MET A 54 -7.20 -9.67 -9.85
C MET A 54 -7.35 -10.78 -8.79
N GLN A 55 -6.34 -11.65 -8.70
CA GLN A 55 -6.21 -12.63 -7.63
C GLN A 55 -5.37 -12.00 -6.51
N VAL A 56 -6.03 -11.56 -5.45
CA VAL A 56 -5.41 -10.72 -4.41
C VAL A 56 -5.11 -11.51 -3.14
N THR A 57 -3.87 -11.38 -2.66
CA THR A 57 -3.46 -11.70 -1.29
C THR A 57 -3.23 -10.40 -0.53
N ALA A 58 -3.73 -10.29 0.69
CA ALA A 58 -3.55 -9.12 1.54
C ALA A 58 -2.87 -9.51 2.86
N LEU A 59 -1.78 -8.82 3.19
CA LEU A 59 -1.05 -8.99 4.45
C LEU A 59 -1.47 -7.87 5.40
N GLU A 60 -1.91 -8.23 6.60
CA GLU A 60 -2.26 -7.28 7.66
C GLU A 60 -1.97 -7.90 9.03
N PHE A 61 -1.45 -7.10 9.96
CA PHE A 61 -1.12 -7.54 11.32
C PHE A 61 -2.34 -7.57 12.24
N ALA A 62 -3.23 -6.59 12.11
CA ALA A 62 -4.33 -6.33 13.04
C ALA A 62 -5.54 -7.23 12.77
N PRO A 63 -5.94 -8.12 13.69
CA PRO A 63 -7.07 -9.03 13.48
C PRO A 63 -8.40 -8.28 13.32
N THR A 64 -8.59 -7.14 13.99
CA THR A 64 -9.80 -6.31 13.82
C THR A 64 -9.89 -5.75 12.40
N ALA A 65 -8.78 -5.28 11.82
CA ALA A 65 -8.75 -4.79 10.45
C ALA A 65 -9.04 -5.91 9.45
N ILE A 66 -8.45 -7.10 9.63
CA ILE A 66 -8.73 -8.29 8.80
C ILE A 66 -10.20 -8.69 8.86
N SER A 67 -10.83 -8.65 10.03
CA SER A 67 -12.27 -8.97 10.16
C SER A 67 -13.11 -8.03 9.30
N ARG A 68 -12.85 -6.72 9.38
CA ARG A 68 -13.55 -5.70 8.59
C ARG A 68 -13.27 -5.82 7.09
N ALA A 69 -12.03 -6.15 6.74
CA ALA A 69 -11.65 -6.39 5.35
C ALA A 69 -12.44 -7.57 4.74
N LYS A 70 -12.65 -8.64 5.51
CA LYS A 70 -13.49 -9.77 5.11
C LYS A 70 -14.96 -9.37 4.95
N ASP A 71 -15.48 -8.54 5.86
CA ASP A 71 -16.86 -8.04 5.77
C ASP A 71 -17.02 -7.17 4.51
N LEU A 72 -16.04 -6.28 4.21
CA LEU A 72 -16.04 -5.45 3.01
C LEU A 72 -15.97 -6.30 1.74
N ALA A 73 -15.13 -7.32 1.70
CA ALA A 73 -15.01 -8.24 0.55
C ALA A 73 -16.34 -8.99 0.31
N ALA A 74 -17.01 -9.44 1.37
CA ALA A 74 -18.31 -10.08 1.30
C ALA A 74 -19.39 -9.11 0.78
N GLU A 75 -19.43 -7.86 1.29
CA GLU A 75 -20.32 -6.81 0.81
C GLU A 75 -20.16 -6.54 -0.68
N ARG A 76 -18.91 -6.52 -1.15
CA ARG A 76 -18.56 -6.28 -2.57
C ARG A 76 -18.60 -7.53 -3.44
N SER A 77 -18.94 -8.69 -2.85
CA SER A 77 -19.05 -9.99 -3.56
C SER A 77 -17.74 -10.39 -4.26
N VAL A 78 -16.60 -10.11 -3.63
CA VAL A 78 -15.27 -10.51 -4.11
C VAL A 78 -14.54 -11.39 -3.11
N THR A 79 -13.50 -12.09 -3.57
CA THR A 79 -12.66 -12.95 -2.74
C THR A 79 -11.25 -12.37 -2.68
N VAL A 80 -10.72 -12.25 -1.46
CA VAL A 80 -9.33 -11.85 -1.17
C VAL A 80 -8.75 -12.85 -0.17
N ASP A 81 -7.52 -13.28 -0.38
CA ASP A 81 -6.78 -14.13 0.57
C ASP A 81 -6.15 -13.25 1.66
N PHE A 82 -6.91 -13.02 2.73
CA PHE A 82 -6.44 -12.22 3.88
C PHE A 82 -5.58 -13.07 4.81
N ARG A 83 -4.33 -12.65 5.01
CA ARG A 83 -3.37 -13.32 5.89
C ARG A 83 -2.97 -12.40 7.03
N GLN A 84 -3.10 -12.90 8.27
CA GLN A 84 -2.51 -12.20 9.41
C GLN A 84 -1.00 -12.36 9.33
N CYS A 85 -0.27 -11.25 9.24
CA CYS A 85 1.16 -11.23 8.97
C CYS A 85 1.81 -9.99 9.59
N ASP A 86 2.85 -10.20 10.38
CA ASP A 86 3.81 -9.15 10.70
C ASP A 86 4.77 -9.00 9.51
N ILE A 87 4.54 -7.97 8.70
CA ILE A 87 5.30 -7.77 7.45
C ILE A 87 6.80 -7.59 7.64
N LEU A 88 7.27 -7.36 8.86
CA LEU A 88 8.69 -7.23 9.18
C LEU A 88 9.31 -8.55 9.68
N ARG A 89 8.51 -9.44 10.24
CA ARG A 89 9.00 -10.66 10.93
C ARG A 89 8.63 -11.94 10.20
N ASP A 90 7.40 -12.01 9.68
CA ASP A 90 6.91 -13.22 9.03
C ASP A 90 7.44 -13.33 7.59
N PRO A 91 7.62 -14.55 7.06
CA PRO A 91 8.07 -14.75 5.69
C PRO A 91 7.00 -14.33 4.67
N TRP A 92 7.45 -13.76 3.55
CA TRP A 92 6.62 -13.49 2.38
C TRP A 92 6.93 -14.47 1.26
N PRO A 93 5.98 -14.74 0.35
CA PRO A 93 6.27 -15.52 -0.84
C PRO A 93 7.14 -14.72 -1.82
N ASP A 94 8.28 -15.29 -2.25
CA ASP A 94 9.18 -14.68 -3.22
C ASP A 94 8.65 -14.84 -4.65
N ALA A 95 8.91 -13.84 -5.50
CA ALA A 95 8.64 -13.82 -6.95
C ALA A 95 7.27 -14.39 -7.34
N HIS A 96 6.24 -14.06 -6.57
CA HIS A 96 4.91 -14.66 -6.72
C HIS A 96 3.87 -13.75 -7.38
N PHE A 97 4.00 -12.41 -7.27
CA PHE A 97 2.97 -11.46 -7.66
C PHE A 97 3.33 -10.63 -8.89
N ASP A 98 2.34 -10.40 -9.75
CA ASP A 98 2.46 -9.48 -10.89
C ASP A 98 2.44 -8.02 -10.43
N VAL A 99 1.71 -7.72 -9.34
CA VAL A 99 1.62 -6.40 -8.69
C VAL A 99 1.86 -6.54 -7.19
N VAL A 100 2.76 -5.74 -6.63
CA VAL A 100 2.96 -5.60 -5.18
C VAL A 100 2.69 -4.16 -4.79
N ALA A 101 1.62 -3.91 -4.04
CA ALA A 101 1.15 -2.59 -3.67
C ALA A 101 1.39 -2.28 -2.18
N GLY A 102 2.07 -1.17 -1.91
CA GLY A 102 2.27 -0.61 -0.57
C GLY A 102 1.71 0.81 -0.50
N ILE A 103 0.53 0.99 0.10
CA ILE A 103 -0.18 2.27 0.11
C ILE A 103 -0.28 2.80 1.53
N PHE A 104 0.38 3.94 1.79
CA PHE A 104 0.50 4.55 3.13
C PHE A 104 1.15 3.63 4.18
N ILE A 105 2.17 2.88 3.79
CA ILE A 105 2.88 1.92 4.65
C ILE A 105 4.09 2.54 5.37
N GLN A 106 4.07 3.84 5.62
CA GLN A 106 5.16 4.66 6.18
C GLN A 106 5.16 4.68 7.72
N PHE A 107 4.94 3.55 8.37
CA PHE A 107 4.86 3.44 9.82
C PHE A 107 6.14 2.92 10.49
N VAL A 108 7.20 2.73 9.71
CA VAL A 108 8.49 2.18 10.17
C VAL A 108 9.63 3.15 9.89
N GLY A 109 10.71 3.04 10.67
CA GLY A 109 11.94 3.81 10.49
C GLY A 109 12.78 3.35 9.29
N PRO A 110 13.93 4.02 9.01
CA PRO A 110 14.74 3.77 7.83
C PRO A 110 15.21 2.32 7.63
N ASP A 111 15.66 1.66 8.70
CA ASP A 111 16.19 0.30 8.63
C ASP A 111 15.09 -0.71 8.28
N GLU A 112 13.96 -0.63 8.98
CA GLU A 112 12.81 -1.51 8.74
C GLU A 112 12.15 -1.20 7.38
N ARG A 113 12.17 0.04 6.93
CA ARG A 113 11.71 0.44 5.59
C ARG A 113 12.56 -0.19 4.49
N THR A 114 13.88 -0.25 4.67
CA THR A 114 14.76 -0.94 3.74
C THR A 114 14.35 -2.41 3.59
N LEU A 115 14.18 -3.11 4.71
CA LEU A 115 13.69 -4.50 4.71
C LEU A 115 12.30 -4.62 4.05
N GLN A 116 11.40 -3.68 4.32
CA GLN A 116 10.07 -3.67 3.72
C GLN A 116 10.14 -3.56 2.18
N PHE A 117 10.98 -2.68 1.65
CA PHE A 117 11.17 -2.53 0.20
C PHE A 117 11.85 -3.76 -0.42
N GLU A 118 12.88 -4.33 0.22
CA GLU A 118 13.53 -5.57 -0.22
C GLU A 118 12.52 -6.72 -0.32
N ARG A 119 11.63 -6.87 0.67
CA ARG A 119 10.57 -7.88 0.66
C ARG A 119 9.54 -7.65 -0.45
N MET A 120 9.16 -6.40 -0.70
CA MET A 120 8.29 -6.06 -1.83
C MET A 120 8.94 -6.44 -3.16
N GLN A 121 10.24 -6.14 -3.31
CA GLN A 121 11.00 -6.49 -4.50
C GLN A 121 11.13 -8.01 -4.69
N ALA A 122 11.40 -8.76 -3.61
CA ALA A 122 11.48 -10.23 -3.65
C ALA A 122 10.13 -10.85 -4.03
N ALA A 123 9.02 -10.35 -3.46
CA ALA A 123 7.68 -10.85 -3.76
C ALA A 123 7.19 -10.51 -5.18
N THR A 124 7.79 -9.53 -5.85
CA THR A 124 7.43 -9.16 -7.21
C THR A 124 8.06 -10.12 -8.23
N LYS A 125 7.28 -10.68 -9.15
CA LYS A 125 7.77 -11.49 -10.27
C LYS A 125 8.71 -10.70 -11.18
N PRO A 126 9.66 -11.35 -11.89
CA PRO A 126 10.31 -10.72 -13.02
C PRO A 126 9.28 -10.16 -14.02
N GLY A 127 9.45 -8.92 -14.46
CA GLY A 127 8.48 -8.20 -15.31
C GLY A 127 7.25 -7.66 -14.59
N GLY A 128 7.02 -8.02 -13.32
CA GLY A 128 5.96 -7.46 -12.46
C GLY A 128 6.28 -6.05 -11.98
N ILE A 129 5.34 -5.41 -11.30
CA ILE A 129 5.48 -4.03 -10.82
C ILE A 129 5.33 -3.93 -9.30
N ALA A 130 6.13 -3.04 -8.71
CA ALA A 130 5.90 -2.50 -7.37
C ALA A 130 5.17 -1.15 -7.50
N MET A 131 4.13 -0.95 -6.70
CA MET A 131 3.34 0.27 -6.61
C MET A 131 3.42 0.81 -5.19
N LEU A 132 4.02 1.98 -4.99
CA LEU A 132 4.12 2.67 -3.71
C LEU A 132 3.42 4.01 -3.77
N HIS A 133 2.63 4.30 -2.73
CA HIS A 133 1.99 5.58 -2.52
C HIS A 133 2.12 5.99 -1.07
N GLY A 134 2.45 7.26 -0.83
CA GLY A 134 2.63 7.76 0.52
C GLY A 134 2.85 9.27 0.56
N TYR A 135 3.36 9.74 1.69
CA TYR A 135 3.62 11.15 1.94
C TYR A 135 5.08 11.53 1.74
N THR A 136 5.30 12.76 1.27
CA THR A 136 6.62 13.41 1.24
C THR A 136 6.88 14.18 2.55
N PRO A 137 8.15 14.60 2.83
CA PRO A 137 8.48 15.45 3.99
C PRO A 137 7.65 16.73 4.10
N LYS A 138 7.19 17.29 2.99
CA LYS A 138 6.33 18.47 2.95
C LYS A 138 4.96 18.25 3.65
N GLN A 139 4.52 17.01 3.83
CA GLN A 139 3.32 16.66 4.58
C GLN A 139 3.30 17.23 6.00
N LEU A 140 4.47 17.36 6.63
CA LEU A 140 4.58 17.90 7.99
C LEU A 140 4.13 19.37 8.08
N GLU A 141 4.19 20.12 6.97
CA GLU A 141 3.73 21.51 6.90
C GLU A 141 2.19 21.59 6.87
N HIS A 142 1.52 20.56 6.35
CA HIS A 142 0.06 20.52 6.25
C HIS A 142 -0.62 20.06 7.54
N GLY A 143 -0.02 19.11 8.27
CA GLY A 143 -0.59 18.60 9.52
C GLY A 143 -1.93 17.86 9.35
N THR A 144 -2.25 17.38 8.16
CA THR A 144 -3.54 16.77 7.80
C THR A 144 -3.53 15.24 7.84
N GLY A 145 -2.50 14.63 8.38
CA GLY A 145 -2.31 13.18 8.50
C GLY A 145 -0.89 12.75 8.16
N GLY A 146 -0.68 11.43 8.09
CA GLY A 146 0.63 10.85 7.87
C GLY A 146 1.45 10.68 9.14
N PRO A 147 2.63 10.05 9.06
CA PRO A 147 3.53 9.88 10.19
C PRO A 147 4.17 11.21 10.59
N PRO A 148 4.37 11.44 11.93
CA PRO A 148 4.95 12.69 12.42
C PRO A 148 6.49 12.75 12.30
N PHE A 149 7.12 11.68 11.87
CA PHE A 149 8.57 11.53 11.78
C PHE A 149 9.04 11.72 10.35
N VAL A 150 9.88 12.73 10.09
CA VAL A 150 10.38 13.06 8.74
C VAL A 150 11.13 11.90 8.09
N GLU A 151 11.85 11.10 8.88
CA GLU A 151 12.60 9.94 8.42
C GLU A 151 11.73 8.81 7.87
N ASN A 152 10.42 8.79 8.19
CA ASN A 152 9.48 7.82 7.66
C ASN A 152 8.90 8.23 6.31
N LEU A 153 9.04 9.50 5.94
CA LEU A 153 8.45 10.07 4.72
C LEU A 153 9.34 9.80 3.52
N TYR A 154 8.74 9.68 2.35
CA TYR A 154 9.44 9.29 1.13
C TYR A 154 9.90 10.51 0.33
N THR A 155 11.11 10.45 -0.21
CA THR A 155 11.59 11.41 -1.21
C THR A 155 11.81 10.72 -2.56
N PRO A 156 11.75 11.47 -3.68
CA PRO A 156 12.06 10.89 -5.00
C PRO A 156 13.44 10.23 -5.06
N GLU A 157 14.44 10.84 -4.42
CA GLU A 157 15.82 10.33 -4.39
C GLU A 157 15.91 9.01 -3.64
N MET A 158 15.22 8.91 -2.47
CA MET A 158 15.15 7.69 -1.68
C MET A 158 14.52 6.55 -2.47
N LEU A 159 13.35 6.79 -3.10
CA LEU A 159 12.66 5.77 -3.87
C LEU A 159 13.45 5.36 -5.11
N ARG A 160 14.07 6.31 -5.81
CA ARG A 160 14.95 6.00 -6.95
C ARG A 160 16.15 5.15 -6.54
N SER A 161 16.74 5.42 -5.38
CA SER A 161 17.83 4.62 -4.83
C SER A 161 17.39 3.21 -4.43
N ALA A 162 16.26 3.11 -3.72
CA ALA A 162 15.72 1.84 -3.25
C ALA A 162 15.35 0.88 -4.41
N PHE A 163 14.82 1.42 -5.51
CA PHE A 163 14.47 0.66 -6.72
C PHE A 163 15.50 0.83 -7.84
N SER A 164 16.77 1.04 -7.47
CA SER A 164 17.85 1.09 -8.46
C SER A 164 17.94 -0.24 -9.23
N GLY A 165 18.09 -0.17 -10.56
CA GLY A 165 18.07 -1.35 -11.43
C GLY A 165 16.69 -1.78 -11.88
N TRP A 166 15.61 -1.16 -11.37
CA TRP A 166 14.25 -1.33 -11.88
C TRP A 166 13.92 -0.21 -12.89
N GLU A 167 13.01 -0.51 -13.84
CA GLU A 167 12.47 0.51 -14.72
C GLU A 167 11.43 1.33 -13.95
N ILE A 168 11.75 2.61 -13.68
CA ILE A 168 10.82 3.52 -13.02
C ILE A 168 9.86 4.09 -14.06
N GLU A 169 8.62 3.63 -14.04
CA GLU A 169 7.56 4.08 -14.96
C GLU A 169 6.86 5.35 -14.46
N THR A 170 6.75 5.50 -13.14
CA THR A 170 6.18 6.69 -12.49
C THR A 170 6.98 7.01 -11.23
N LEU A 171 7.33 8.27 -11.05
CA LEU A 171 7.89 8.79 -9.79
C LEU A 171 7.54 10.27 -9.68
N ASP A 172 6.38 10.55 -9.10
CA ASP A 172 5.81 11.88 -9.03
C ASP A 172 5.57 12.30 -7.57
N ALA A 173 6.08 13.48 -7.21
CA ALA A 173 5.79 14.14 -5.94
C ALA A 173 4.89 15.35 -6.20
N TYR A 174 3.73 15.41 -5.54
CA TYR A 174 2.71 16.42 -5.79
C TYR A 174 1.91 16.75 -4.54
N GLU A 175 1.11 17.79 -4.61
CA GLU A 175 0.16 18.15 -3.56
C GLU A 175 -1.27 18.03 -4.09
N ARG A 176 -2.16 17.48 -3.26
CA ARG A 176 -3.57 17.31 -3.58
C ARG A 176 -4.40 17.30 -2.29
N GLU A 177 -5.63 17.80 -2.38
CA GLU A 177 -6.61 17.58 -1.34
C GLU A 177 -7.06 16.10 -1.37
N VAL A 178 -6.93 15.43 -0.22
CA VAL A 178 -7.30 14.02 -0.04
C VAL A 178 -8.52 13.95 0.88
N GLN A 179 -9.44 13.04 0.57
CA GLN A 179 -10.59 12.70 1.41
C GLN A 179 -10.76 11.18 1.44
N GLU A 180 -9.89 10.53 2.20
CA GLU A 180 -9.83 9.07 2.31
C GLU A 180 -10.06 8.65 3.77
N GLY A 181 -11.30 8.81 4.23
CA GLY A 181 -11.69 8.57 5.62
C GLY A 181 -11.14 9.62 6.60
N ARG A 182 -11.25 9.33 7.91
CA ARG A 182 -10.81 10.27 8.96
C ARG A 182 -9.30 10.35 9.11
N GLY A 183 -8.58 9.33 8.65
CA GLY A 183 -7.12 9.25 8.80
C GLY A 183 -6.33 9.95 7.70
N HIS A 184 -6.97 10.26 6.57
CA HIS A 184 -6.35 10.91 5.39
C HIS A 184 -7.33 11.95 4.84
N SER A 185 -7.36 13.15 5.42
CA SER A 185 -8.29 14.22 5.02
C SER A 185 -7.62 15.58 5.08
N GLY A 186 -7.65 16.30 3.95
CA GLY A 186 -7.13 17.64 3.76
C GLY A 186 -5.99 17.72 2.74
N MET A 187 -5.41 18.91 2.59
CA MET A 187 -4.26 19.12 1.68
C MET A 187 -3.13 18.18 2.07
N SER A 188 -2.62 17.42 1.13
CA SER A 188 -1.60 16.39 1.35
C SER A 188 -0.49 16.50 0.33
N ALA A 189 0.75 16.33 0.81
CA ALA A 189 1.94 16.25 -0.01
C ALA A 189 2.30 14.78 -0.23
N LEU A 190 2.07 14.28 -1.44
CA LEU A 190 2.06 12.89 -1.82
C LEU A 190 3.23 12.53 -2.73
N ILE A 191 3.52 11.25 -2.81
CA ILE A 191 4.48 10.69 -3.76
C ILE A 191 3.98 9.33 -4.25
N ASP A 192 4.07 9.14 -5.57
CA ASP A 192 3.74 7.91 -6.27
C ASP A 192 5.00 7.29 -6.88
N LEU A 193 5.16 5.98 -6.71
CA LEU A 193 6.15 5.19 -7.44
C LEU A 193 5.44 4.02 -8.11
N ILE A 194 5.71 3.83 -9.40
CA ILE A 194 5.48 2.56 -10.11
C ILE A 194 6.81 2.17 -10.74
N ALA A 195 7.33 1.02 -10.33
CA ALA A 195 8.59 0.50 -10.80
C ALA A 195 8.43 -0.94 -11.28
N ARG A 196 8.96 -1.24 -12.47
CA ARG A 196 8.93 -2.57 -13.08
C ARG A 196 10.22 -3.32 -12.79
N LYS A 197 10.08 -4.54 -12.29
CA LYS A 197 11.20 -5.45 -12.05
C LYS A 197 11.76 -5.94 -13.40
N PRO A 198 13.08 -5.96 -13.57
CA PRO A 198 13.71 -6.59 -14.75
C PRO A 198 13.23 -8.03 -14.95
N ILE A 199 13.24 -8.49 -16.21
CA ILE A 199 12.87 -9.87 -16.57
C ILE A 199 14.01 -10.85 -16.25
N GLU A 200 15.24 -10.34 -16.20
CA GLU A 200 16.48 -11.10 -15.88
C GLU A 200 17.15 -10.53 -14.63
#